data_384c267b1c0ef9b644619c00d3acfb8f
#
_entry.id   384c267b1c0ef9b644619c00d3acfb8f
#
_cell.length_a   1.000
_cell.length_b   1.000
_cell.length_c   1.000
_cell.angle_alpha   90.00
_cell.angle_beta   90.00
_cell.angle_gamma   90.00
#
_symmetry.space_group_name_H-M   'P 1'
#
loop_
_entity.id
_entity.type
_entity.pdbx_description
1 polymer ?
#
loop_
_entity_poly.entity_id
_entity_poly.type
_entity_poly.pdbx_seq_one_letter_code
_entity_poly.pdbx_strand_id
1 'polypeptide(L)'
;MRAGTGRGGVVGAAALIALGLVAGCSAPLEGRPEENRAQAAEYAEEVTSSREAASSSQKAADELAALEAECALFLARAGETIDAYNAFIDAANADAADIGAKAALAVGALRSAADRAEEASTALPPDLGGLFVDYATTYRDLAAAVDSGERGDDLNTLAGRGDELRDSIRAACPTS
;
A
#
# COMPACT_ATOMS: atom_id res chain seq x y z
N MET A 1 45.71 -1.23 -14.20
CA MET A 1 46.02 -0.15 -15.16
C MET A 1 44.72 0.35 -15.78
N ARG A 2 44.48 1.59 -15.65
CA ARG A 2 43.58 2.62 -16.19
C ARG A 2 42.43 3.04 -15.29
N ALA A 3 42.70 4.17 -14.65
CA ALA A 3 41.77 5.10 -14.04
C ALA A 3 40.89 5.78 -15.10
N GLY A 4 39.63 6.02 -14.75
CA GLY A 4 38.66 6.82 -15.52
C GLY A 4 37.90 7.73 -14.56
N THR A 5 38.46 8.90 -14.30
CA THR A 5 37.84 10.04 -13.60
C THR A 5 36.82 10.67 -14.54
N GLY A 6 35.53 10.68 -14.18
CA GLY A 6 34.44 11.42 -14.78
C GLY A 6 33.88 12.45 -13.79
N ARG A 7 34.44 13.67 -13.82
CA ARG A 7 33.87 14.87 -13.20
C ARG A 7 32.71 15.34 -14.06
N GLY A 8 31.49 15.27 -13.57
CA GLY A 8 30.29 15.86 -14.15
C GLY A 8 29.79 16.97 -13.25
N GLY A 9 29.81 18.19 -13.78
CA GLY A 9 29.60 19.44 -13.06
C GLY A 9 28.17 19.66 -12.59
N VAL A 10 28.09 20.25 -11.41
CA VAL A 10 26.89 20.84 -10.85
C VAL A 10 26.67 22.18 -11.54
N VAL A 11 25.64 22.26 -12.39
CA VAL A 11 25.17 23.56 -12.93
C VAL A 11 24.15 24.10 -11.95
N GLY A 12 24.59 25.02 -11.10
CA GLY A 12 23.73 25.82 -10.24
C GLY A 12 22.96 26.84 -11.07
N ALA A 13 21.65 26.67 -11.19
CA ALA A 13 20.73 27.70 -11.69
C ALA A 13 20.47 28.71 -10.58
N ALA A 14 21.19 29.82 -10.59
CA ALA A 14 20.91 30.99 -9.78
C ALA A 14 19.68 31.72 -10.33
N ALA A 15 18.51 31.57 -9.66
CA ALA A 15 17.34 32.37 -9.93
C ALA A 15 17.54 33.78 -9.37
N LEU A 16 17.84 34.74 -10.23
CA LEU A 16 17.83 36.17 -9.90
C LEU A 16 16.38 36.65 -9.74
N ILE A 17 15.94 36.82 -8.50
CA ILE A 17 14.70 37.51 -8.17
C ILE A 17 14.94 39.01 -8.35
N ALA A 18 14.46 39.58 -9.47
CA ALA A 18 14.42 41.01 -9.68
C ALA A 18 13.36 41.62 -8.74
N LEU A 19 13.82 42.27 -7.66
CA LEU A 19 12.96 43.14 -6.85
C LEU A 19 12.63 44.39 -7.66
N GLY A 20 11.46 44.39 -8.32
CA GLY A 20 10.85 45.59 -8.88
C GLY A 20 10.40 46.51 -7.76
N LEU A 21 11.16 47.55 -7.51
CA LEU A 21 10.73 48.70 -6.67
C LEU A 21 9.56 49.40 -7.41
N VAL A 22 8.33 49.07 -7.07
CA VAL A 22 7.16 49.88 -7.44
C VAL A 22 7.15 51.10 -6.53
N ALA A 23 7.66 52.20 -7.02
CA ALA A 23 7.47 53.50 -6.41
C ALA A 23 5.99 53.91 -6.65
N GLY A 24 5.10 53.35 -5.83
CA GLY A 24 3.70 53.77 -5.81
C GLY A 24 3.61 55.15 -5.16
N CYS A 25 3.11 56.15 -5.90
CA CYS A 25 2.65 57.43 -5.40
C CYS A 25 1.61 57.20 -4.29
N SER A 26 1.99 57.34 -3.05
CA SER A 26 1.07 57.33 -1.92
C SER A 26 0.34 58.71 -1.89
N ALA A 27 -0.79 58.81 -2.62
CA ALA A 27 -1.75 59.84 -2.29
C ALA A 27 -2.41 59.44 -0.96
N PRO A 28 -2.47 60.27 0.05
CA PRO A 28 -3.22 59.96 1.26
C PRO A 28 -4.71 59.86 0.91
N LEU A 29 -5.21 58.67 0.86
CA LEU A 29 -6.64 58.40 0.85
C LEU A 29 -7.18 58.71 2.23
N GLU A 30 -7.72 59.89 2.46
CA GLU A 30 -8.56 60.23 3.61
C GLU A 30 -9.87 59.47 3.55
N GLY A 31 -9.84 58.17 3.62
CA GLY A 31 -10.97 57.29 3.83
C GLY A 31 -10.76 56.52 5.11
N ARG A 32 -11.68 56.58 6.05
CA ARG A 32 -11.72 55.58 7.13
C ARG A 32 -12.00 54.26 6.47
N PRO A 33 -11.17 53.21 6.69
CA PRO A 33 -11.51 51.88 6.21
C PRO A 33 -12.75 51.42 6.99
N GLU A 34 -13.91 51.51 6.37
CA GLU A 34 -15.09 50.80 6.87
C GLU A 34 -14.88 49.35 6.54
N GLU A 35 -14.76 48.57 7.59
CA GLU A 35 -14.78 47.11 7.43
C GLU A 35 -16.08 46.71 6.75
N ASN A 36 -15.99 46.28 5.49
CA ASN A 36 -17.12 45.68 4.81
C ASN A 36 -17.33 44.27 5.37
N ARG A 37 -18.12 44.19 6.44
CA ARG A 37 -18.41 42.92 7.14
C ARG A 37 -19.01 41.89 6.23
N ALA A 38 -19.72 42.27 5.19
CA ALA A 38 -20.26 41.32 4.23
C ALA A 38 -19.15 40.63 3.40
N GLN A 39 -18.18 41.41 2.89
CA GLN A 39 -17.05 40.89 2.15
C GLN A 39 -16.13 40.05 3.07
N ALA A 40 -15.96 40.46 4.33
CA ALA A 40 -15.16 39.67 5.29
C ALA A 40 -15.84 38.35 5.60
N ALA A 41 -17.16 38.28 5.70
CA ALA A 41 -17.89 37.04 5.92
C ALA A 41 -17.81 36.14 4.68
N GLU A 42 -18.00 36.65 3.50
CA GLU A 42 -17.89 35.91 2.24
C GLU A 42 -16.47 35.33 2.04
N TYR A 43 -15.43 36.11 2.32
CA TYR A 43 -14.05 35.64 2.30
C TYR A 43 -13.78 34.56 3.33
N ALA A 44 -14.34 34.69 4.53
CA ALA A 44 -14.20 33.67 5.57
C ALA A 44 -14.86 32.34 5.18
N GLU A 45 -16.03 32.39 4.53
CA GLU A 45 -16.71 31.20 3.99
C GLU A 45 -15.87 30.54 2.87
N GLU A 46 -15.34 31.34 1.94
CA GLU A 46 -14.50 30.85 0.85
C GLU A 46 -13.21 30.17 1.39
N VAL A 47 -12.55 30.79 2.36
CA VAL A 47 -11.36 30.22 3.01
C VAL A 47 -11.69 28.92 3.76
N THR A 48 -12.85 28.86 4.42
CA THR A 48 -13.29 27.65 5.14
C THR A 48 -13.56 26.54 4.14
N SER A 49 -14.32 26.81 3.09
CA SER A 49 -14.62 25.84 2.02
C SER A 49 -13.34 25.34 1.33
N SER A 50 -12.38 26.23 1.05
CA SER A 50 -11.10 25.85 0.46
C SER A 50 -10.26 24.95 1.38
N ARG A 51 -10.28 25.22 2.69
CA ARG A 51 -9.58 24.37 3.69
C ARG A 51 -10.22 23.00 3.83
N GLU A 52 -11.54 22.92 3.84
CA GLU A 52 -12.28 21.66 3.88
C GLU A 52 -12.01 20.82 2.63
N ALA A 53 -12.03 21.44 1.45
CA ALA A 53 -11.67 20.77 0.20
C ALA A 53 -10.21 20.27 0.20
N ALA A 54 -9.27 21.06 0.68
CA ALA A 54 -7.86 20.67 0.79
C ALA A 54 -7.68 19.53 1.79
N SER A 55 -8.36 19.57 2.93
CA SER A 55 -8.33 18.50 3.95
C SER A 55 -8.91 17.20 3.40
N SER A 56 -10.03 17.27 2.66
CA SER A 56 -10.64 16.09 2.03
C SER A 56 -9.73 15.48 0.96
N SER A 57 -9.07 16.31 0.16
CA SER A 57 -8.14 15.85 -0.87
C SER A 57 -6.90 15.21 -0.25
N GLN A 58 -6.37 15.79 0.83
CA GLN A 58 -5.23 15.20 1.56
C GLN A 58 -5.60 13.84 2.13
N LYS A 59 -6.76 13.74 2.79
CA LYS A 59 -7.23 12.47 3.36
C LYS A 59 -7.38 11.39 2.28
N ALA A 60 -7.96 11.73 1.12
CA ALA A 60 -8.09 10.79 0.02
C ALA A 60 -6.72 10.33 -0.54
N ALA A 61 -5.75 11.24 -0.59
CA ALA A 61 -4.39 10.90 -1.00
C ALA A 61 -3.69 9.96 0.00
N ASP A 62 -3.85 10.23 1.30
CA ASP A 62 -3.28 9.40 2.36
C ASP A 62 -3.92 7.99 2.38
N GLU A 63 -5.23 7.90 2.16
CA GLU A 63 -5.96 6.62 2.04
C GLU A 63 -5.48 5.82 0.82
N LEU A 64 -5.29 6.47 -0.31
CA LEU A 64 -4.75 5.82 -1.51
C LEU A 64 -3.31 5.33 -1.30
N ALA A 65 -2.45 6.15 -0.70
CA ALA A 65 -1.08 5.78 -0.41
C ALA A 65 -1.00 4.58 0.57
N ALA A 66 -1.87 4.54 1.57
CA ALA A 66 -1.96 3.41 2.49
C ALA A 66 -2.41 2.13 1.76
N LEU A 67 -3.41 2.23 0.89
CA LEU A 67 -3.89 1.13 0.06
C LEU A 67 -2.79 0.58 -0.86
N GLU A 68 -2.06 1.45 -1.55
CA GLU A 68 -0.93 1.06 -2.42
C GLU A 68 0.17 0.35 -1.61
N ALA A 69 0.48 0.84 -0.41
CA ALA A 69 1.49 0.26 0.46
C ALA A 69 1.10 -1.16 0.93
N GLU A 70 -0.16 -1.36 1.37
CA GLU A 70 -0.65 -2.68 1.79
C GLU A 70 -0.67 -3.67 0.62
N CYS A 71 -1.14 -3.26 -0.55
CA CYS A 71 -1.12 -4.06 -1.75
C CYS A 71 0.30 -4.48 -2.16
N ALA A 72 1.25 -3.55 -2.17
CA ALA A 72 2.64 -3.83 -2.50
C ALA A 72 3.27 -4.81 -1.50
N LEU A 73 3.01 -4.62 -0.21
CA LEU A 73 3.50 -5.50 0.85
C LEU A 73 2.92 -6.92 0.74
N PHE A 74 1.61 -7.05 0.48
CA PHE A 74 0.96 -8.32 0.25
C PHE A 74 1.59 -9.07 -0.93
N LEU A 75 1.72 -8.41 -2.09
CA LEU A 75 2.26 -9.03 -3.30
C LEU A 75 3.73 -9.45 -3.13
N ALA A 76 4.54 -8.64 -2.45
CA ALA A 76 5.94 -8.97 -2.19
C ALA A 76 6.10 -10.22 -1.30
N ARG A 77 5.23 -10.41 -0.32
CA ARG A 77 5.31 -11.51 0.67
C ARG A 77 4.58 -12.78 0.22
N ALA A 78 3.63 -12.67 -0.70
CA ALA A 78 2.92 -13.84 -1.24
C ALA A 78 3.88 -14.86 -1.86
N GLY A 79 4.96 -14.41 -2.52
CA GLY A 79 5.99 -15.25 -3.10
C GLY A 79 6.69 -16.15 -2.07
N GLU A 80 7.12 -15.58 -0.93
CA GLU A 80 7.80 -16.30 0.13
C GLU A 80 6.95 -17.44 0.72
N THR A 81 5.64 -17.18 0.85
CA THR A 81 4.68 -18.19 1.36
C THR A 81 4.48 -19.32 0.36
N ILE A 82 4.38 -18.99 -0.93
CA ILE A 82 4.27 -19.97 -2.02
C ILE A 82 5.53 -20.83 -2.09
N ASP A 83 6.71 -20.25 -1.99
CA ASP A 83 7.99 -20.96 -2.03
C ASP A 83 8.09 -21.98 -0.87
N ALA A 84 7.69 -21.59 0.34
CA ALA A 84 7.67 -22.48 1.49
C ALA A 84 6.68 -23.65 1.31
N TYR A 85 5.48 -23.36 0.76
CA TYR A 85 4.48 -24.39 0.47
C TYR A 85 4.93 -25.33 -0.64
N ASN A 86 5.48 -24.82 -1.74
CA ASN A 86 6.02 -25.63 -2.84
C ASN A 86 7.17 -26.53 -2.37
N ALA A 87 8.06 -26.03 -1.52
CA ALA A 87 9.13 -26.83 -0.96
C ALA A 87 8.61 -28.00 -0.12
N PHE A 88 7.46 -27.83 0.57
CA PHE A 88 6.78 -28.95 1.24
C PHE A 88 6.18 -29.92 0.23
N ILE A 89 5.50 -29.46 -0.81
CA ILE A 89 4.90 -30.30 -1.86
C ILE A 89 5.97 -31.14 -2.58
N ASP A 90 7.10 -30.51 -2.92
CA ASP A 90 8.24 -31.21 -3.55
C ASP A 90 8.81 -32.31 -2.65
N ALA A 91 8.98 -32.02 -1.35
CA ALA A 91 9.43 -33.01 -0.39
C ALA A 91 8.41 -34.14 -0.21
N ALA A 92 7.11 -33.83 -0.22
CA ALA A 92 6.04 -34.80 -0.13
C ALA A 92 5.99 -35.74 -1.35
N ASN A 93 6.14 -35.19 -2.55
CA ASN A 93 6.16 -35.95 -3.80
C ASN A 93 7.39 -36.84 -3.95
N ALA A 94 8.50 -36.45 -3.33
CA ALA A 94 9.75 -37.19 -3.34
C ALA A 94 9.90 -38.17 -2.15
N ASP A 95 8.90 -38.26 -1.26
CA ASP A 95 9.01 -38.99 0.02
C ASP A 95 10.30 -38.66 0.78
N ALA A 96 10.68 -37.38 0.77
CA ALA A 96 11.94 -36.91 1.32
C ALA A 96 12.00 -37.02 2.85
N ALA A 97 13.18 -37.32 3.39
CA ALA A 97 13.38 -37.49 4.83
C ALA A 97 13.08 -36.22 5.65
N ASP A 98 13.15 -35.03 5.04
CA ASP A 98 12.93 -33.74 5.67
C ASP A 98 11.50 -33.19 5.48
N ILE A 99 10.56 -33.99 4.95
CA ILE A 99 9.17 -33.60 4.72
C ILE A 99 8.53 -32.95 5.95
N GLY A 100 8.75 -33.47 7.15
CA GLY A 100 8.20 -32.90 8.38
C GLY A 100 8.74 -31.50 8.68
N ALA A 101 10.03 -31.25 8.41
CA ALA A 101 10.62 -29.93 8.57
C ALA A 101 10.07 -28.94 7.55
N LYS A 102 9.87 -29.38 6.30
CA LYS A 102 9.26 -28.55 5.25
C LYS A 102 7.79 -28.24 5.53
N ALA A 103 7.03 -29.23 6.03
CA ALA A 103 5.65 -29.02 6.47
C ALA A 103 5.56 -27.95 7.58
N ALA A 104 6.40 -28.01 8.59
CA ALA A 104 6.43 -27.03 9.67
C ALA A 104 6.75 -25.61 9.15
N LEU A 105 7.66 -25.45 8.19
CA LEU A 105 7.96 -24.16 7.55
C LEU A 105 6.77 -23.66 6.73
N ALA A 106 6.12 -24.51 5.95
CA ALA A 106 4.94 -24.16 5.18
C ALA A 106 3.78 -23.71 6.08
N VAL A 107 3.48 -24.47 7.15
CA VAL A 107 2.46 -24.11 8.14
C VAL A 107 2.75 -22.76 8.78
N GLY A 108 4.00 -22.50 9.17
CA GLY A 108 4.41 -21.20 9.72
C GLY A 108 4.23 -20.05 8.75
N ALA A 109 4.62 -20.24 7.49
CA ALA A 109 4.48 -19.24 6.44
C ALA A 109 3.00 -18.94 6.12
N LEU A 110 2.16 -19.99 5.98
CA LEU A 110 0.74 -19.88 5.71
C LEU A 110 0.00 -19.15 6.84
N ARG A 111 0.22 -19.51 8.10
CA ARG A 111 -0.37 -18.84 9.27
C ARG A 111 0.05 -17.38 9.34
N SER A 112 1.34 -17.10 9.15
CA SER A 112 1.86 -15.73 9.15
C SER A 112 1.27 -14.88 8.01
N ALA A 113 1.05 -15.46 6.83
CA ALA A 113 0.39 -14.77 5.72
C ALA A 113 -1.08 -14.48 6.03
N ALA A 114 -1.79 -15.43 6.64
CA ALA A 114 -3.18 -15.28 7.06
C ALA A 114 -3.34 -14.16 8.11
N ASP A 115 -2.50 -14.15 9.13
CA ASP A 115 -2.59 -13.15 10.21
C ASP A 115 -2.33 -11.72 9.68
N ARG A 116 -1.36 -11.57 8.77
CA ARG A 116 -1.10 -10.28 8.12
C ARG A 116 -2.25 -9.83 7.22
N ALA A 117 -2.86 -10.76 6.48
CA ALA A 117 -4.01 -10.44 5.64
C ALA A 117 -5.21 -9.99 6.47
N GLU A 118 -5.49 -10.66 7.58
CA GLU A 118 -6.56 -10.26 8.50
C GLU A 118 -6.29 -8.88 9.12
N GLU A 119 -5.06 -8.60 9.55
CA GLU A 119 -4.67 -7.29 10.07
C GLU A 119 -4.88 -6.20 9.02
N ALA A 120 -4.38 -6.40 7.80
CA ALA A 120 -4.51 -5.44 6.71
C ALA A 120 -5.96 -5.19 6.30
N SER A 121 -6.84 -6.21 6.38
CA SER A 121 -8.25 -6.11 5.97
C SER A 121 -9.01 -4.98 6.62
N THR A 122 -8.64 -4.60 7.86
CA THR A 122 -9.32 -3.58 8.65
C THR A 122 -9.06 -2.15 8.15
N ALA A 123 -7.95 -1.94 7.44
CA ALA A 123 -7.56 -0.63 6.90
C ALA A 123 -7.95 -0.46 5.42
N LEU A 124 -8.44 -1.52 4.77
CA LEU A 124 -8.77 -1.55 3.35
C LEU A 124 -10.24 -1.20 3.08
N PRO A 125 -10.58 -0.73 1.87
CA PRO A 125 -11.97 -0.61 1.44
C PRO A 125 -12.72 -1.94 1.60
N PRO A 126 -14.03 -1.93 1.93
CA PRO A 126 -14.78 -3.14 2.30
C PRO A 126 -14.67 -4.31 1.33
N ASP A 127 -14.72 -4.03 0.02
CA ASP A 127 -14.66 -5.07 -1.02
C ASP A 127 -13.28 -5.75 -1.04
N LEU A 128 -12.20 -4.98 -0.96
CA LEU A 128 -10.85 -5.51 -0.91
C LEU A 128 -10.56 -6.16 0.44
N GLY A 129 -11.01 -5.53 1.54
CA GLY A 129 -10.91 -6.11 2.88
C GLY A 129 -11.57 -7.48 2.97
N GLY A 130 -12.72 -7.67 2.31
CA GLY A 130 -13.39 -8.96 2.18
C GLY A 130 -12.52 -10.03 1.52
N LEU A 131 -11.84 -9.69 0.42
CA LEU A 131 -10.90 -10.61 -0.25
C LEU A 131 -9.72 -11.00 0.66
N PHE A 132 -9.21 -10.06 1.46
CA PHE A 132 -8.14 -10.32 2.41
C PHE A 132 -8.59 -11.26 3.55
N VAL A 133 -9.82 -11.11 4.04
CA VAL A 133 -10.42 -12.02 5.04
C VAL A 133 -10.58 -13.43 4.48
N ASP A 134 -11.09 -13.54 3.25
CA ASP A 134 -11.25 -14.84 2.58
C ASP A 134 -9.91 -15.52 2.35
N TYR A 135 -8.89 -14.75 1.94
CA TYR A 135 -7.52 -15.22 1.81
C TYR A 135 -6.97 -15.72 3.16
N ALA A 136 -7.13 -14.95 4.23
CA ALA A 136 -6.69 -15.33 5.57
C ALA A 136 -7.34 -16.65 6.03
N THR A 137 -8.64 -16.79 5.82
CA THR A 137 -9.37 -18.01 6.15
C THR A 137 -8.86 -19.20 5.36
N THR A 138 -8.73 -19.08 4.03
CA THR A 138 -8.26 -20.14 3.15
C THR A 138 -6.85 -20.59 3.51
N TYR A 139 -5.95 -19.65 3.85
CA TYR A 139 -4.57 -19.96 4.23
C TYR A 139 -4.46 -20.61 5.62
N ARG A 140 -5.38 -20.31 6.54
CA ARG A 140 -5.47 -21.04 7.83
C ARG A 140 -5.96 -22.46 7.62
N ASP A 141 -6.95 -22.66 6.75
CA ASP A 141 -7.44 -24.00 6.41
C ASP A 141 -6.35 -24.83 5.71
N LEU A 142 -5.61 -24.22 4.77
CA LEU A 142 -4.50 -24.85 4.11
C LEU A 142 -3.37 -25.21 5.11
N ALA A 143 -3.07 -24.32 6.06
CA ALA A 143 -2.10 -24.58 7.12
C ALA A 143 -2.53 -25.74 8.01
N ALA A 144 -3.83 -25.84 8.35
CA ALA A 144 -4.39 -26.93 9.14
C ALA A 144 -4.33 -28.25 8.38
N ALA A 145 -4.62 -28.27 7.10
CA ALA A 145 -4.54 -29.43 6.24
C ALA A 145 -3.08 -29.97 6.13
N VAL A 146 -2.11 -29.07 5.95
CA VAL A 146 -0.67 -29.46 5.96
C VAL A 146 -0.27 -30.01 7.32
N ASP A 147 -0.69 -29.38 8.41
CA ASP A 147 -0.34 -29.75 9.79
C ASP A 147 -0.93 -31.13 10.18
N SER A 148 -2.15 -31.43 9.70
CA SER A 148 -2.80 -32.75 9.88
C SER A 148 -2.22 -33.86 9.02
N GLY A 149 -1.35 -33.51 8.06
CA GLY A 149 -0.77 -34.47 7.11
C GLY A 149 -1.72 -34.85 5.97
N GLU A 150 -2.77 -34.04 5.72
CA GLU A 150 -3.66 -34.22 4.56
C GLU A 150 -2.87 -34.16 3.26
N ARG A 151 -3.33 -34.90 2.25
CA ARG A 151 -2.70 -35.00 0.93
C ARG A 151 -3.78 -35.19 -0.13
N GLY A 152 -3.43 -34.88 -1.37
CA GLY A 152 -4.31 -35.11 -2.52
C GLY A 152 -5.28 -33.98 -2.80
N ASP A 153 -6.49 -34.34 -3.20
CA ASP A 153 -7.45 -33.40 -3.83
C ASP A 153 -7.91 -32.26 -2.91
N ASP A 154 -8.07 -32.54 -1.61
CA ASP A 154 -8.51 -31.51 -0.66
C ASP A 154 -7.44 -30.42 -0.48
N LEU A 155 -6.17 -30.83 -0.38
CA LEU A 155 -5.03 -29.89 -0.28
C LEU A 155 -4.90 -29.07 -1.57
N ASN A 156 -5.04 -29.70 -2.73
CA ASN A 156 -5.00 -29.04 -4.03
C ASN A 156 -6.16 -28.04 -4.20
N THR A 157 -7.35 -28.38 -3.71
CA THR A 157 -8.53 -27.51 -3.75
C THR A 157 -8.30 -26.23 -2.92
N LEU A 158 -7.77 -26.37 -1.70
CA LEU A 158 -7.45 -25.23 -0.85
C LEU A 158 -6.33 -24.35 -1.45
N ALA A 159 -5.30 -24.97 -2.00
CA ALA A 159 -4.22 -24.25 -2.66
C ALA A 159 -4.72 -23.49 -3.90
N GLY A 160 -5.54 -24.13 -4.74
CA GLY A 160 -6.16 -23.49 -5.91
C GLY A 160 -7.04 -22.29 -5.52
N ARG A 161 -7.85 -22.41 -4.46
CA ARG A 161 -8.64 -21.29 -3.94
C ARG A 161 -7.74 -20.16 -3.43
N GLY A 162 -6.64 -20.47 -2.78
CA GLY A 162 -5.66 -19.47 -2.34
C GLY A 162 -5.05 -18.69 -3.51
N ASP A 163 -4.77 -19.38 -4.63
CA ASP A 163 -4.26 -18.76 -5.85
C ASP A 163 -5.30 -17.84 -6.51
N GLU A 164 -6.56 -18.28 -6.60
CA GLU A 164 -7.67 -17.47 -7.13
C GLU A 164 -7.87 -16.17 -6.31
N LEU A 165 -7.82 -16.29 -4.98
CA LEU A 165 -7.95 -15.13 -4.08
C LEU A 165 -6.77 -14.16 -4.23
N ARG A 166 -5.55 -14.67 -4.31
CA ARG A 166 -4.36 -13.85 -4.55
C ARG A 166 -4.46 -13.08 -5.87
N ASP A 167 -4.93 -13.74 -6.93
CA ASP A 167 -5.11 -13.12 -8.24
C ASP A 167 -6.23 -12.08 -8.23
N SER A 168 -7.32 -12.34 -7.48
CA SER A 168 -8.40 -11.39 -7.26
C SER A 168 -7.93 -10.15 -6.48
N ILE A 169 -7.14 -10.34 -5.43
CA ILE A 169 -6.53 -9.25 -4.67
C ILE A 169 -5.60 -8.43 -5.58
N ARG A 170 -4.74 -9.11 -6.36
CA ARG A 170 -3.85 -8.43 -7.32
C ARG A 170 -4.61 -7.59 -8.32
N ALA A 171 -5.74 -8.09 -8.83
CA ALA A 171 -6.57 -7.38 -9.79
C ALA A 171 -7.31 -6.18 -9.17
N ALA A 172 -7.64 -6.26 -7.87
CA ALA A 172 -8.31 -5.19 -7.14
C ALA A 172 -7.35 -4.12 -6.60
N CYS A 173 -6.06 -4.42 -6.52
CA CYS A 173 -5.03 -3.48 -6.09
C CYS A 173 -4.77 -2.40 -7.16
N PRO A 174 -4.53 -1.13 -6.76
CA PRO A 174 -4.16 -0.09 -7.71
C PRO A 174 -2.87 -0.45 -8.44
N THR A 175 -2.87 -0.24 -9.75
CA THR A 175 -1.64 -0.36 -10.57
C THR A 175 -0.97 0.99 -10.62
N SER A 176 0.24 1.10 -10.05
CA SER A 176 1.09 2.30 -10.12
C SER A 176 1.58 2.54 -11.54
#